data_bd191a4cd8e4d3f757d44162af53e2c2
#
_entry.id   bd191a4cd8e4d3f757d44162af53e2c2
#
_cell.length_a   1.000
_cell.length_b   1.000
_cell.length_c   1.000
_cell.angle_alpha   90.00
_cell.angle_beta   90.00
_cell.angle_gamma   90.00
#
_symmetry.space_group_name_H-M   'P 1'
#
loop_
_entity.id
_entity.type
_entity.pdbx_description
1 polymer ?
#
loop_
_entity_poly.entity_id
_entity_poly.type
_entity_poly.pdbx_seq_one_letter_code
_entity_poly.pdbx_strand_id
1 'polypeptide(L)'
;YVKVIDDLYAAGCRNLQLDDCTWGMFADKIGHTLYGTTREGIVGFQKAHKDINDKVIANAPKDMIINTHVCRGNFHSTYASEGAYDSVADILFGEENVNAYFLEFDDERSGGFAPLAKVSGEKKVVLGLITTKSPVLEDKQLVIDRIHDAAKYIPLERLYLSPQCGFASCEIGNKLTE
;
A
#
# COMPACT_ATOMS: atom_id res chain seq x y z
N TYR A 1 -7.50 6.21 16.93
CA TYR A 1 -6.75 5.01 16.50
C TYR A 1 -6.01 4.37 17.67
N VAL A 2 -5.27 5.12 18.53
CA VAL A 2 -4.54 4.53 19.68
C VAL A 2 -5.45 3.63 20.52
N LYS A 3 -6.62 4.16 20.96
CA LYS A 3 -7.58 3.35 21.73
C LYS A 3 -8.06 2.09 20.98
N VAL A 4 -8.25 2.17 19.66
CA VAL A 4 -8.64 1.00 18.85
C VAL A 4 -7.54 -0.07 18.85
N ILE A 5 -6.28 0.35 18.75
CA ILE A 5 -5.12 -0.55 18.81
C ILE A 5 -5.05 -1.23 20.18
N ASP A 6 -5.25 -0.46 21.27
CA ASP A 6 -5.25 -0.98 22.64
C ASP A 6 -6.37 -2.01 22.85
N ASP A 7 -7.59 -1.70 22.40
CA ASP A 7 -8.74 -2.61 22.50
C ASP A 7 -8.52 -3.91 21.70
N LEU A 8 -7.99 -3.80 20.47
CA LEU A 8 -7.66 -4.95 19.63
C LEU A 8 -6.54 -5.79 20.25
N TYR A 9 -5.51 -5.16 20.79
CA TYR A 9 -4.42 -5.84 21.48
C TYR A 9 -4.91 -6.60 22.71
N ALA A 10 -5.76 -5.98 23.52
CA ALA A 10 -6.39 -6.62 24.68
C ALA A 10 -7.25 -7.82 24.29
N ALA A 11 -7.89 -7.77 23.11
CA ALA A 11 -8.63 -8.90 22.53
C ALA A 11 -7.73 -10.01 21.90
N GLY A 12 -6.41 -9.85 21.93
CA GLY A 12 -5.45 -10.84 21.45
C GLY A 12 -4.87 -10.56 20.06
N CYS A 13 -5.22 -9.44 19.40
CA CYS A 13 -4.62 -9.05 18.12
C CYS A 13 -3.13 -8.75 18.31
N ARG A 14 -2.29 -9.24 17.37
CA ARG A 14 -0.84 -8.99 17.33
C ARG A 14 -0.36 -8.58 15.94
N ASN A 15 -1.25 -8.54 14.97
CA ASN A 15 -0.95 -8.13 13.60
C ASN A 15 -2.13 -7.30 13.07
N LEU A 16 -1.88 -6.02 12.84
CA LEU A 16 -2.87 -5.05 12.39
C LEU A 16 -2.45 -4.46 11.05
N GLN A 17 -3.39 -4.31 10.15
CA GLN A 17 -3.19 -3.57 8.91
C GLN A 17 -4.02 -2.29 8.96
N LEU A 18 -3.37 -1.16 8.70
CA LEU A 18 -4.03 0.09 8.38
C LEU A 18 -4.39 0.08 6.90
N ASP A 19 -5.63 0.39 6.55
CA ASP A 19 -6.03 0.58 5.15
C ASP A 19 -5.96 2.08 4.83
N ASP A 20 -4.92 2.47 4.10
CA ASP A 20 -4.53 3.88 3.91
C ASP A 20 -4.59 4.30 2.44
N CYS A 21 -5.80 4.58 1.95
CA CYS A 21 -6.00 5.10 0.59
C CYS A 21 -5.45 6.51 0.39
N THR A 22 -5.12 7.24 1.45
CA THR A 22 -4.60 8.63 1.36
C THR A 22 -3.29 8.66 0.56
N TRP A 23 -2.42 7.67 0.77
CA TRP A 23 -1.19 7.55 -0.02
C TRP A 23 -1.45 7.33 -1.52
N GLY A 24 -2.49 6.56 -1.86
CA GLY A 24 -2.93 6.40 -3.24
C GLY A 24 -3.36 7.72 -3.86
N MET A 25 -4.09 8.55 -3.11
CA MET A 25 -4.50 9.89 -3.55
C MET A 25 -3.32 10.86 -3.68
N PHE A 26 -2.32 10.78 -2.79
CA PHE A 26 -1.11 11.61 -2.92
C PHE A 26 -0.25 11.21 -4.13
N ALA A 27 -0.24 9.94 -4.51
CA ALA A 27 0.48 9.43 -5.68
C ALA A 27 -0.23 9.78 -7.00
N ASP A 28 -1.53 10.07 -6.95
CA ASP A 28 -2.34 10.36 -8.13
C ASP A 28 -1.87 11.62 -8.86
N LYS A 29 -1.96 11.60 -10.19
CA LYS A 29 -1.55 12.71 -11.06
C LYS A 29 -2.24 14.02 -10.75
N ILE A 30 -3.50 13.94 -10.33
CA ILE A 30 -4.34 15.11 -9.98
C ILE A 30 -4.63 15.19 -8.49
N GLY A 31 -4.08 14.29 -7.67
CA GLY A 31 -4.35 14.22 -6.24
C GLY A 31 -4.13 15.55 -5.52
N HIS A 32 -3.08 16.31 -5.90
CA HIS A 32 -2.81 17.62 -5.34
C HIS A 32 -3.98 18.62 -5.51
N THR A 33 -4.77 18.49 -6.57
CA THR A 33 -5.93 19.37 -6.81
C THR A 33 -7.06 19.12 -5.82
N LEU A 34 -7.21 17.88 -5.35
CA LEU A 34 -8.20 17.51 -4.35
C LEU A 34 -7.89 18.13 -2.97
N TYR A 35 -6.63 18.42 -2.72
CA TYR A 35 -6.16 19.09 -1.51
C TYR A 35 -6.03 20.62 -1.68
N GLY A 36 -6.45 21.17 -2.85
CA GLY A 36 -6.38 22.60 -3.13
C GLY A 36 -4.95 23.16 -3.14
N THR A 37 -3.97 22.35 -3.56
CA THR A 37 -2.55 22.69 -3.51
C THR A 37 -1.83 22.40 -4.84
N THR A 38 -0.53 22.67 -4.90
CA THR A 38 0.35 22.32 -6.02
C THR A 38 1.03 20.96 -5.81
N ARG A 39 1.74 20.46 -6.84
CA ARG A 39 2.55 19.24 -6.70
C ARG A 39 3.64 19.37 -5.63
N GLU A 40 4.23 20.54 -5.50
CA GLU A 40 5.22 20.81 -4.45
C GLU A 40 4.56 20.94 -3.07
N GLY A 41 3.37 21.56 -3.02
CA GLY A 41 2.61 21.73 -1.77
C GLY A 41 2.08 20.43 -1.18
N ILE A 42 1.82 19.39 -2.01
CA ILE A 42 1.33 18.09 -1.54
C ILE A 42 2.31 17.39 -0.57
N VAL A 43 3.61 17.67 -0.68
CA VAL A 43 4.65 17.14 0.21
C VAL A 43 4.39 17.52 1.67
N GLY A 44 3.86 18.72 1.92
CA GLY A 44 3.46 19.13 3.27
C GLY A 44 2.34 18.26 3.85
N PHE A 45 1.36 17.90 3.04
CA PHE A 45 0.28 16.97 3.43
C PHE A 45 0.80 15.55 3.66
N GLN A 46 1.70 15.04 2.80
CA GLN A 46 2.33 13.74 2.98
C GLN A 46 3.05 13.64 4.32
N LYS A 47 3.86 14.66 4.67
CA LYS A 47 4.58 14.72 5.94
C LYS A 47 3.62 14.76 7.14
N ALA A 48 2.60 15.59 7.08
CA ALA A 48 1.61 15.69 8.15
C ALA A 48 0.87 14.37 8.35
N HIS A 49 0.49 13.69 7.24
CA HIS A 49 -0.17 12.39 7.27
C HIS A 49 0.73 11.31 7.91
N LYS A 50 1.96 11.18 7.43
CA LYS A 50 2.96 10.28 7.99
C LYS A 50 3.20 10.56 9.50
N ASP A 51 3.31 11.82 9.91
CA ASP A 51 3.52 12.18 11.32
C ASP A 51 2.34 11.77 12.22
N ILE A 52 1.12 11.80 11.70
CA ILE A 52 -0.08 11.30 12.40
C ILE A 52 -0.02 9.78 12.52
N ASN A 53 0.28 9.07 11.43
CA ASN A 53 0.42 7.61 11.44
C ASN A 53 1.52 7.16 12.40
N ASP A 54 2.69 7.78 12.36
CA ASP A 54 3.81 7.47 13.25
C ASP A 54 3.49 7.71 14.74
N LYS A 55 2.73 8.75 15.06
CA LYS A 55 2.25 8.96 16.43
C LYS A 55 1.34 7.83 16.91
N VAL A 56 0.46 7.32 16.04
CA VAL A 56 -0.40 6.18 16.35
C VAL A 56 0.44 4.92 16.55
N ILE A 57 1.35 4.64 15.63
CA ILE A 57 2.23 3.47 15.65
C ILE A 57 3.16 3.47 16.88
N ALA A 58 3.73 4.62 17.23
CA ALA A 58 4.62 4.77 18.38
C ALA A 58 3.94 4.48 19.73
N ASN A 59 2.61 4.59 19.80
CA ASN A 59 1.83 4.26 21.00
C ASN A 59 1.37 2.79 21.03
N ALA A 60 1.63 2.01 19.98
CA ALA A 60 1.25 0.60 19.97
C ALA A 60 2.15 -0.25 20.87
N PRO A 61 1.65 -1.38 21.41
CA PRO A 61 2.46 -2.35 22.14
C PRO A 61 3.62 -2.85 21.27
N LYS A 62 4.80 -3.05 21.88
CA LYS A 62 6.06 -3.34 21.17
C LYS A 62 6.06 -4.64 20.37
N ASP A 63 5.23 -5.61 20.76
CA ASP A 63 5.06 -6.90 20.08
C ASP A 63 3.90 -6.90 19.07
N MET A 64 3.28 -5.73 18.84
CA MET A 64 2.26 -5.55 17.80
C MET A 64 2.93 -5.26 16.46
N ILE A 65 2.63 -6.08 15.46
CA ILE A 65 3.03 -5.82 14.07
C ILE A 65 1.99 -4.90 13.44
N ILE A 66 2.43 -3.76 12.92
CA ILE A 66 1.55 -2.81 12.21
C ILE A 66 2.02 -2.67 10.78
N ASN A 67 1.12 -3.00 9.86
CA ASN A 67 1.33 -2.89 8.43
C ASN A 67 0.43 -1.81 7.85
N THR A 68 0.70 -1.34 6.65
CA THR A 68 -0.19 -0.47 5.90
C THR A 68 -0.49 -1.03 4.52
N HIS A 69 -1.74 -0.89 4.07
CA HIS A 69 -2.15 -1.16 2.70
C HIS A 69 -2.40 0.17 1.99
N VAL A 70 -1.71 0.40 0.89
CA VAL A 70 -1.96 1.56 0.03
C VAL A 70 -3.02 1.19 -1.00
N CYS A 71 -4.27 1.37 -0.59
CA CYS A 71 -5.42 1.11 -1.45
C CYS A 71 -5.57 2.21 -2.51
N ARG A 72 -5.94 1.82 -3.73
CA ARG A 72 -6.24 2.74 -4.83
C ARG A 72 -7.73 2.75 -5.21
N GLY A 73 -8.55 2.15 -4.39
CA GLY A 73 -9.98 1.95 -4.63
C GLY A 73 -10.27 0.58 -5.25
N ASN A 74 -11.33 -0.04 -4.77
CA ASN A 74 -11.76 -1.36 -5.23
C ASN A 74 -13.29 -1.47 -5.15
N PHE A 75 -13.97 -0.98 -6.18
CA PHE A 75 -15.42 -1.01 -6.27
C PHE A 75 -15.85 -1.52 -7.64
N HIS A 76 -16.55 -2.66 -7.67
CA HIS A 76 -17.09 -3.26 -8.90
C HIS A 76 -16.06 -3.32 -10.03
N SER A 77 -14.86 -3.83 -9.73
CA SER A 77 -13.73 -3.95 -10.66
C SER A 77 -13.17 -2.60 -11.15
N THR A 78 -13.41 -1.51 -10.44
CA THR A 78 -12.86 -0.19 -10.74
C THR A 78 -11.92 0.28 -9.64
N TYR A 79 -11.14 1.31 -9.93
CA TYR A 79 -10.27 2.01 -8.99
C TYR A 79 -10.59 3.50 -8.94
N ALA A 80 -10.12 4.19 -7.92
CA ALA A 80 -10.37 5.63 -7.71
C ALA A 80 -9.14 6.49 -7.97
N SER A 81 -7.92 5.93 -7.86
CA SER A 81 -6.67 6.68 -8.06
C SER A 81 -5.66 5.91 -8.88
N GLU A 82 -4.84 6.63 -9.66
CA GLU A 82 -3.75 6.10 -10.45
C GLU A 82 -2.49 6.97 -10.32
N GLY A 83 -1.32 6.35 -10.37
CA GLY A 83 -0.04 7.06 -10.33
C GLY A 83 1.05 6.16 -9.76
N ALA A 84 2.27 6.34 -10.24
CA ALA A 84 3.44 5.64 -9.71
C ALA A 84 3.75 6.07 -8.27
N TYR A 85 4.38 5.19 -7.51
CA TYR A 85 4.78 5.49 -6.12
C TYR A 85 5.93 6.50 -6.00
N ASP A 86 6.56 6.91 -7.11
CA ASP A 86 7.73 7.81 -7.13
C ASP A 86 7.49 9.09 -6.33
N SER A 87 6.30 9.69 -6.44
CA SER A 87 5.97 10.97 -5.79
C SER A 87 5.76 10.88 -4.28
N VAL A 88 5.63 9.69 -3.72
CA VAL A 88 5.40 9.44 -2.29
C VAL A 88 6.52 8.63 -1.64
N ALA A 89 7.40 8.03 -2.45
CA ALA A 89 8.35 7.02 -2.01
C ALA A 89 9.32 7.50 -0.91
N ASP A 90 9.81 8.74 -1.00
CA ASP A 90 10.77 9.26 -0.03
C ASP A 90 10.16 9.32 1.39
N ILE A 91 8.91 9.71 1.51
CA ILE A 91 8.21 9.85 2.79
C ILE A 91 7.57 8.52 3.20
N LEU A 92 6.76 7.91 2.32
CA LEU A 92 6.08 6.66 2.61
C LEU A 92 7.07 5.53 2.92
N PHE A 93 7.97 5.23 1.99
CA PHE A 93 8.88 4.09 2.13
C PHE A 93 10.12 4.41 2.96
N GLY A 94 10.61 5.66 2.87
CA GLY A 94 11.80 6.10 3.58
C GLY A 94 11.58 6.36 5.06
N GLU A 95 10.43 6.93 5.43
CA GLU A 95 10.25 7.52 6.75
C GLU A 95 9.16 6.86 7.61
N GLU A 96 8.03 6.39 7.05
CA GLU A 96 6.90 5.86 7.83
C GLU A 96 7.28 4.58 8.60
N ASN A 97 6.86 4.46 9.87
CA ASN A 97 7.35 3.42 10.81
C ASN A 97 6.49 2.14 10.83
N VAL A 98 6.00 1.67 9.69
CA VAL A 98 5.30 0.38 9.57
C VAL A 98 6.26 -0.80 9.44
N ASN A 99 5.76 -2.02 9.71
CA ASN A 99 6.52 -3.26 9.54
C ASN A 99 6.51 -3.75 8.08
N ALA A 100 5.39 -3.57 7.38
CA ALA A 100 5.26 -3.96 5.98
C ALA A 100 4.30 -3.04 5.22
N TYR A 101 4.54 -2.96 3.91
CA TYR A 101 3.67 -2.30 2.94
C TYR A 101 2.96 -3.33 2.08
N PHE A 102 1.63 -3.26 1.99
CA PHE A 102 0.82 -3.99 1.02
C PHE A 102 0.50 -3.05 -0.13
N LEU A 103 1.09 -3.29 -1.29
CA LEU A 103 1.11 -2.35 -2.41
C LEU A 103 0.43 -2.94 -3.64
N GLU A 104 -0.40 -2.15 -4.32
CA GLU A 104 -1.00 -2.54 -5.58
C GLU A 104 0.00 -2.37 -6.73
N PHE A 105 0.27 -3.46 -7.44
CA PHE A 105 1.13 -3.53 -8.62
C PHE A 105 0.55 -4.47 -9.69
N ASP A 106 -0.76 -4.68 -9.71
CA ASP A 106 -1.42 -5.61 -10.62
C ASP A 106 -1.45 -5.13 -12.08
N ASP A 107 -1.38 -3.82 -12.32
CA ASP A 107 -1.35 -3.25 -13.66
C ASP A 107 -0.45 -1.99 -13.77
N GLU A 108 -0.47 -1.36 -14.94
CA GLU A 108 0.39 -0.20 -15.27
C GLU A 108 0.06 1.07 -14.48
N ARG A 109 -1.14 1.19 -13.87
CA ARG A 109 -1.55 2.39 -13.12
C ARG A 109 -0.66 2.70 -11.92
N SER A 110 0.01 1.67 -11.38
CA SER A 110 0.90 1.77 -10.21
C SER A 110 2.36 2.07 -10.55
N GLY A 111 2.70 2.13 -11.84
CA GLY A 111 4.08 2.33 -12.30
C GLY A 111 4.98 1.12 -12.08
N GLY A 112 6.29 1.37 -12.09
CA GLY A 112 7.32 0.33 -11.92
C GLY A 112 7.79 0.17 -10.47
N PHE A 113 8.77 -0.72 -10.26
CA PHE A 113 9.27 -1.10 -8.94
C PHE A 113 10.42 -0.23 -8.42
N ALA A 114 10.96 0.72 -9.22
CA ALA A 114 12.08 1.57 -8.81
C ALA A 114 11.87 2.29 -7.46
N PRO A 115 10.67 2.77 -7.10
CA PRO A 115 10.41 3.38 -5.80
C PRO A 115 10.71 2.47 -4.60
N LEU A 116 10.68 1.13 -4.77
CA LEU A 116 10.98 0.18 -3.69
C LEU A 116 12.43 0.29 -3.17
N ALA A 117 13.34 0.87 -3.94
CA ALA A 117 14.70 1.17 -3.47
C ALA A 117 14.71 2.14 -2.27
N LYS A 118 13.62 2.86 -2.01
CA LYS A 118 13.47 3.77 -0.87
C LYS A 118 12.99 3.08 0.42
N VAL A 119 12.60 1.80 0.35
CA VAL A 119 12.09 1.06 1.53
C VAL A 119 13.20 0.89 2.56
N SER A 120 13.14 1.69 3.61
CA SER A 120 14.17 1.76 4.65
C SER A 120 14.13 0.60 5.64
N GLY A 121 15.27 0.32 6.28
CA GLY A 121 15.39 -0.70 7.33
C GLY A 121 15.05 -2.11 6.82
N GLU A 122 14.45 -2.92 7.70
CA GLU A 122 14.05 -4.32 7.43
C GLU A 122 12.57 -4.47 7.06
N LYS A 123 11.91 -3.38 6.66
CA LYS A 123 10.49 -3.38 6.29
C LYS A 123 10.25 -4.30 5.10
N LYS A 124 9.13 -5.00 5.15
CA LYS A 124 8.71 -5.94 4.11
C LYS A 124 7.81 -5.27 3.09
N VAL A 125 7.79 -5.81 1.89
CA VAL A 125 6.89 -5.38 0.82
C VAL A 125 6.07 -6.57 0.34
N VAL A 126 4.76 -6.44 0.40
CA VAL A 126 3.81 -7.41 -0.14
C VAL A 126 3.35 -6.88 -1.50
N LEU A 127 3.82 -7.55 -2.55
CA LEU A 127 3.53 -7.19 -3.94
C LEU A 127 2.14 -7.70 -4.31
N GLY A 128 1.20 -6.80 -4.46
CA GLY A 128 -0.14 -7.06 -4.96
C GLY A 128 -0.13 -7.22 -6.48
N LEU A 129 0.35 -8.35 -6.97
CA LEU A 129 0.50 -8.63 -8.42
C LEU A 129 -0.72 -9.31 -9.01
N ILE A 130 -1.57 -9.91 -8.17
CA ILE A 130 -2.77 -10.61 -8.62
C ILE A 130 -3.93 -9.62 -8.59
N THR A 131 -4.54 -9.39 -9.76
CA THR A 131 -5.65 -8.45 -9.84
C THR A 131 -6.94 -9.05 -9.28
N THR A 132 -7.71 -8.21 -8.59
CA THR A 132 -9.09 -8.56 -8.21
C THR A 132 -10.11 -7.82 -9.08
N LYS A 133 -9.66 -7.14 -10.14
CA LYS A 133 -10.49 -6.31 -11.02
C LYS A 133 -10.80 -6.96 -12.36
N SER A 134 -10.14 -8.06 -12.70
CA SER A 134 -10.32 -8.79 -13.95
C SER A 134 -10.55 -10.28 -13.67
N PRO A 135 -11.46 -10.95 -14.40
CA PRO A 135 -11.65 -12.41 -14.29
C PRO A 135 -10.58 -13.22 -15.04
N VAL A 136 -9.65 -12.56 -15.71
CA VAL A 136 -8.58 -13.24 -16.46
C VAL A 136 -7.50 -13.67 -15.48
N LEU A 137 -7.22 -14.99 -15.44
CA LEU A 137 -6.15 -15.55 -14.63
C LEU A 137 -4.80 -15.07 -15.16
N GLU A 138 -3.94 -14.62 -14.26
CA GLU A 138 -2.59 -14.18 -14.60
C GLU A 138 -1.71 -15.33 -15.09
N ASP A 139 -0.84 -15.03 -16.05
CA ASP A 139 0.24 -15.95 -16.44
C ASP A 139 1.24 -16.09 -15.28
N LYS A 140 1.47 -17.31 -14.84
CA LYS A 140 2.38 -17.62 -13.74
C LYS A 140 3.81 -17.12 -13.97
N GLN A 141 4.31 -17.26 -15.21
CA GLN A 141 5.68 -16.85 -15.54
C GLN A 141 5.80 -15.33 -15.50
N LEU A 142 4.78 -14.60 -15.96
CA LEU A 142 4.75 -13.13 -15.87
C LEU A 142 4.79 -12.66 -14.40
N VAL A 143 4.05 -13.33 -13.49
CA VAL A 143 4.10 -13.00 -12.06
C VAL A 143 5.49 -13.25 -11.48
N ILE A 144 6.13 -14.38 -11.84
CA ILE A 144 7.50 -14.70 -11.41
C ILE A 144 8.49 -13.65 -11.92
N ASP A 145 8.40 -13.27 -13.20
CA ASP A 145 9.28 -12.28 -13.81
C ASP A 145 9.14 -10.92 -13.12
N ARG A 146 7.92 -10.52 -12.78
CA ARG A 146 7.66 -9.28 -12.04
C ARG A 146 8.21 -9.30 -10.61
N ILE A 147 8.19 -10.45 -9.91
CA ILE A 147 8.85 -10.60 -8.61
C ILE A 147 10.37 -10.40 -8.76
N HIS A 148 10.98 -10.99 -9.79
CA HIS A 148 12.41 -10.80 -10.08
C HIS A 148 12.74 -9.35 -10.47
N ASP A 149 11.84 -8.66 -11.17
CA ASP A 149 12.01 -7.24 -11.46
C ASP A 149 11.98 -6.39 -10.17
N ALA A 150 11.08 -6.66 -9.26
CA ALA A 150 11.04 -5.99 -7.95
C ALA A 150 12.30 -6.30 -7.12
N ALA A 151 12.82 -7.53 -7.19
CA ALA A 151 14.03 -7.95 -6.48
C ALA A 151 15.31 -7.22 -6.93
N LYS A 152 15.28 -6.46 -8.03
CA LYS A 152 16.38 -5.56 -8.42
C LYS A 152 16.51 -4.33 -7.51
N TYR A 153 15.48 -4.01 -6.74
CA TYR A 153 15.39 -2.79 -5.91
C TYR A 153 15.33 -3.08 -4.42
N ILE A 154 14.87 -4.27 -4.02
CA ILE A 154 14.75 -4.69 -2.62
C ILE A 154 15.06 -6.19 -2.52
N PRO A 155 15.76 -6.66 -1.45
CA PRO A 155 16.12 -8.06 -1.30
C PRO A 155 14.90 -8.99 -1.37
N LEU A 156 15.05 -10.12 -2.06
CA LEU A 156 13.95 -11.08 -2.31
C LEU A 156 13.32 -11.62 -1.01
N GLU A 157 14.11 -11.80 0.04
CA GLU A 157 13.66 -12.25 1.36
C GLU A 157 12.74 -11.25 2.07
N ARG A 158 12.67 -10.02 1.58
CA ARG A 158 11.76 -8.97 2.06
C ARG A 158 10.49 -8.84 1.20
N LEU A 159 10.40 -9.62 0.11
CA LEU A 159 9.25 -9.60 -0.81
C LEU A 159 8.25 -10.71 -0.49
N TYR A 160 6.99 -10.39 -0.59
CA TYR A 160 5.86 -11.29 -0.45
C TYR A 160 4.89 -11.07 -1.61
N LEU A 161 4.03 -12.03 -1.90
CA LEU A 161 3.02 -11.96 -2.95
C LEU A 161 1.62 -11.94 -2.35
N SER A 162 0.74 -11.11 -2.90
CA SER A 162 -0.69 -11.08 -2.55
C SER A 162 -1.55 -10.65 -3.74
N PRO A 163 -2.88 -10.76 -3.62
CA PRO A 163 -3.80 -9.95 -4.43
C PRO A 163 -3.55 -8.45 -4.18
N GLN A 164 -3.90 -7.61 -5.16
CA GLN A 164 -3.67 -6.17 -5.06
C GLN A 164 -4.56 -5.50 -3.98
N CYS A 165 -5.75 -6.06 -3.73
CA CYS A 165 -6.70 -5.63 -2.72
C CYS A 165 -7.63 -6.81 -2.36
N GLY A 166 -8.76 -6.56 -1.68
CA GLY A 166 -9.79 -7.59 -1.43
C GLY A 166 -10.53 -8.02 -2.70
N PHE A 167 -11.10 -9.21 -2.71
CA PHE A 167 -11.85 -9.77 -3.84
C PHE A 167 -13.24 -9.19 -3.99
N ALA A 168 -13.86 -8.73 -2.91
CA ALA A 168 -15.17 -8.09 -2.91
C ALA A 168 -15.21 -7.02 -1.81
N SER A 169 -15.11 -5.76 -2.21
CA SER A 169 -15.13 -4.63 -1.26
C SER A 169 -16.55 -4.23 -0.82
N CYS A 170 -17.57 -4.78 -1.49
CA CYS A 170 -18.98 -4.51 -1.20
C CYS A 170 -19.85 -5.66 -1.75
N GLU A 171 -21.16 -5.63 -1.43
CA GLU A 171 -22.14 -6.66 -1.82
C GLU A 171 -22.14 -6.96 -3.34
N ILE A 172 -21.95 -5.95 -4.18
CA ILE A 172 -21.92 -6.14 -5.64
C ILE A 172 -20.69 -6.92 -6.11
N GLY A 173 -19.62 -6.98 -5.32
CA GLY A 173 -18.39 -7.70 -5.65
C GLY A 173 -17.63 -7.15 -6.87
N ASN A 174 -16.69 -7.94 -7.34
CA ASN A 174 -15.89 -7.70 -8.54
C ASN A 174 -16.28 -8.72 -9.64
N LYS A 175 -15.76 -8.54 -10.86
CA LYS A 175 -16.03 -9.40 -12.03
C LYS A 175 -15.33 -10.77 -11.97
N LEU A 176 -14.71 -11.12 -10.85
CA LEU A 176 -14.09 -12.43 -10.64
C LEU A 176 -15.14 -13.53 -10.59
N THR A 177 -14.77 -14.71 -11.08
CA THR A 177 -15.52 -15.96 -10.94
C THR A 177 -14.76 -16.90 -10.01
N GLU A 178 -15.45 -17.94 -9.51
CA GLU A 178 -14.86 -19.05 -8.76
C GLU A 178 -13.91 -19.88 -9.61
#